data_efd9382899a5fdc76ac16542fe6c9033
#
_entry.id   efd9382899a5fdc76ac16542fe6c9033
#
_cell.length_a   1.000
_cell.length_b   1.000
_cell.length_c   1.000
_cell.angle_alpha   90.00
_cell.angle_beta   90.00
_cell.angle_gamma   90.00
#
_symmetry.space_group_name_H-M   'P 1'
#
loop_
_entity.id
_entity.type
_entity.pdbx_description
1 polymer ?
#
loop_
_entity_poly.entity_id
_entity_poly.type
_entity_poly.pdbx_seq_one_letter_code
_entity_poly.pdbx_strand_id
1 'polypeptide(L)'
;LGSRGLGDVYKRQGDRSAGAIKSGGTTRRAAKMVICDADHPDIEEFINWKVKEEQKVASIVAGSKIHEAKLNQIFDAIKTWDGGLEDAVDAHKNGALKNAVRDAKKSLIPETYIKRVLDYAKQGYTAIEFPTYDTDWDSEAYASVSGQNSNNSIRVTDAFLDAVKNDENWDLKNRVNGETARTIRARKLWEDVGHAAWACADPGIQFHDTVNAWHTCPEDGEIRGSNPCSEYMFLDDTACNLASMNLLKFLSKGEFKVDDYIHATKLWTLTLEISVLMAQFPSKEIAQRSYDFRTLGLGYANIGGLLMNMGLGYDSDEGRSLCGALTAIMTGVAYSTSATMAAEVGAFPGYSKNRNHMLRVIRNHRNAARGKNSGYESLRVKPVPLDHLNCPDPALIDKAVEAWDEALALGEKNGFRNAQVSVIAPTGTIGLVMDCDTTGIEPDFALVKFKKLAGGGYFKIINHSVPAALR
;
A
#
# COMPACT_ATOMS: atom_id res chain seq x y z
N LEU A 1 -3.98 -19.49 -26.88
CA LEU A 1 -2.97 -20.24 -26.09
C LEU A 1 -1.66 -19.47 -25.85
N GLY A 2 -1.37 -18.39 -26.65
CA GLY A 2 -0.11 -17.65 -26.56
C GLY A 2 -0.01 -16.61 -25.43
N SER A 3 -1.12 -16.06 -24.91
CA SER A 3 -1.08 -14.92 -24.01
C SER A 3 -0.97 -15.28 -22.52
N ARG A 4 -1.46 -16.42 -22.07
CA ARG A 4 -1.43 -16.80 -20.65
C ARG A 4 -0.01 -17.02 -20.13
N GLY A 5 0.85 -17.69 -20.87
CA GLY A 5 2.24 -17.93 -20.48
C GLY A 5 3.10 -16.67 -20.43
N LEU A 6 2.91 -15.75 -21.38
CA LEU A 6 3.63 -14.47 -21.43
C LEU A 6 3.20 -13.52 -20.30
N GLY A 7 1.90 -13.43 -20.00
CA GLY A 7 1.39 -12.63 -18.89
C GLY A 7 2.00 -13.03 -17.54
N ASP A 8 2.11 -14.32 -17.27
CA ASP A 8 2.75 -14.84 -16.04
C ASP A 8 4.25 -14.57 -15.98
N VAL A 9 4.96 -14.65 -17.12
CA VAL A 9 6.38 -14.31 -17.20
C VAL A 9 6.59 -12.84 -16.85
N TYR A 10 5.84 -11.92 -17.44
CA TYR A 10 5.97 -10.49 -17.16
C TYR A 10 5.57 -10.13 -15.72
N LYS A 11 4.52 -10.75 -15.18
CA LYS A 11 4.13 -10.57 -13.77
C LYS A 11 5.27 -11.00 -12.84
N ARG A 12 5.83 -12.20 -13.03
CA ARG A 12 6.95 -12.71 -12.23
C ARG A 12 8.21 -11.89 -12.41
N GLN A 13 8.54 -11.49 -13.64
CA GLN A 13 9.73 -10.68 -13.92
C GLN A 13 9.66 -9.32 -13.23
N GLY A 14 8.53 -8.61 -13.35
CA GLY A 14 8.33 -7.33 -12.65
C GLY A 14 8.33 -7.48 -11.12
N ASP A 15 7.75 -8.55 -10.58
CA ASP A 15 7.76 -8.84 -9.14
C ASP A 15 9.18 -9.10 -8.63
N ARG A 16 9.96 -9.93 -9.33
CA ARG A 16 11.37 -10.21 -8.98
C ARG A 16 12.26 -8.98 -9.12
N SER A 17 12.05 -8.19 -10.17
CA SER A 17 12.78 -6.92 -10.36
C SER A 17 12.52 -5.95 -9.19
N ALA A 18 11.27 -5.80 -8.77
CA ALA A 18 10.92 -4.99 -7.61
C ALA A 18 11.58 -5.50 -6.32
N GLY A 19 11.64 -6.81 -6.11
CA GLY A 19 12.33 -7.42 -4.96
C GLY A 19 13.85 -7.27 -4.98
N ALA A 20 14.46 -7.22 -6.16
CA ALA A 20 15.91 -7.07 -6.33
C ALA A 20 16.37 -5.61 -6.18
N ILE A 21 15.56 -4.65 -6.61
CA ILE A 21 15.88 -3.22 -6.53
C ILE A 21 15.67 -2.73 -5.10
N LYS A 22 16.71 -2.17 -4.51
CA LYS A 22 16.67 -1.59 -3.16
C LYS A 22 16.80 -0.07 -3.26
N SER A 23 15.85 0.65 -2.68
CA SER A 23 15.89 2.11 -2.56
C SER A 23 16.62 2.50 -1.27
N GLY A 24 17.52 3.47 -1.34
CA GLY A 24 18.26 3.94 -0.16
C GLY A 24 19.19 2.88 0.45
N GLY A 25 19.82 2.03 -0.37
CA GLY A 25 20.69 0.96 0.09
C GLY A 25 19.92 -0.28 0.57
N THR A 26 20.06 -0.65 1.85
CA THR A 26 19.43 -1.88 2.41
C THR A 26 18.12 -1.64 3.14
N THR A 27 17.65 -0.40 3.23
CA THR A 27 16.54 -0.02 4.13
C THR A 27 15.16 -0.33 3.58
N ARG A 28 14.98 -0.32 2.24
CA ARG A 28 13.68 -0.50 1.59
C ARG A 28 13.82 -1.22 0.26
N ARG A 29 12.93 -2.21 0.01
CA ARG A 29 12.74 -2.79 -1.33
C ARG A 29 11.86 -1.87 -2.17
N ALA A 30 12.03 -1.88 -3.49
CA ALA A 30 11.08 -1.29 -4.40
C ALA A 30 9.75 -2.06 -4.34
N ALA A 31 8.66 -1.40 -4.72
CA ALA A 31 7.34 -2.00 -4.85
C ALA A 31 6.73 -1.64 -6.19
N LYS A 32 5.79 -2.45 -6.69
CA LYS A 32 5.01 -2.13 -7.88
C LYS A 32 3.52 -2.20 -7.55
N MET A 33 2.72 -1.38 -8.23
CA MET A 33 1.27 -1.50 -8.28
C MET A 33 0.87 -2.22 -9.57
N VAL A 34 -0.07 -3.14 -9.45
CA VAL A 34 -0.76 -3.76 -10.60
C VAL A 34 -2.25 -3.49 -10.43
N ILE A 35 -2.85 -2.94 -11.47
CA ILE A 35 -4.27 -2.58 -11.46
C ILE A 35 -4.99 -3.37 -12.55
N CYS A 36 -6.13 -3.95 -12.19
CA CYS A 36 -6.99 -4.67 -13.11
C CYS A 36 -8.41 -4.09 -13.04
N ASP A 37 -9.00 -3.83 -14.20
CA ASP A 37 -10.38 -3.36 -14.25
C ASP A 37 -11.36 -4.47 -13.87
N ALA A 38 -12.44 -4.13 -13.16
CA ALA A 38 -13.45 -5.09 -12.73
C ALA A 38 -14.15 -5.83 -13.89
N ASP A 39 -14.09 -5.30 -15.11
CA ASP A 39 -14.62 -5.92 -16.32
C ASP A 39 -13.59 -6.69 -17.14
N HIS A 40 -12.38 -6.92 -16.59
CA HIS A 40 -11.34 -7.69 -17.30
C HIS A 40 -11.69 -9.17 -17.35
N PRO A 41 -11.46 -9.90 -18.47
CA PRO A 41 -11.77 -11.33 -18.59
C PRO A 41 -11.12 -12.21 -17.52
N ASP A 42 -9.91 -11.86 -17.06
CA ASP A 42 -9.12 -12.61 -16.08
C ASP A 42 -9.28 -12.07 -14.64
N ILE A 43 -10.30 -11.25 -14.36
CA ILE A 43 -10.44 -10.56 -13.06
C ILE A 43 -10.55 -11.53 -11.89
N GLU A 44 -11.25 -12.65 -12.03
CA GLU A 44 -11.41 -13.65 -10.95
C GLU A 44 -10.06 -14.33 -10.62
N GLU A 45 -9.24 -14.57 -11.64
CA GLU A 45 -7.89 -15.09 -11.43
C GLU A 45 -6.97 -14.07 -10.75
N PHE A 46 -7.09 -12.81 -11.14
CA PHE A 46 -6.34 -11.69 -10.55
C PHE A 46 -6.68 -11.49 -9.07
N ILE A 47 -7.97 -11.53 -8.70
CA ILE A 47 -8.45 -11.42 -7.31
C ILE A 47 -7.81 -12.50 -6.45
N ASN A 48 -7.84 -13.75 -6.93
CA ASN A 48 -7.41 -14.91 -6.15
C ASN A 48 -5.90 -15.21 -6.26
N TRP A 49 -5.14 -14.38 -6.97
CA TRP A 49 -3.73 -14.68 -7.24
C TRP A 49 -2.92 -14.81 -5.94
N LYS A 50 -2.91 -13.80 -5.09
CA LYS A 50 -2.15 -13.85 -3.83
C LYS A 50 -2.67 -14.88 -2.84
N VAL A 51 -3.98 -15.07 -2.75
CA VAL A 51 -4.58 -16.14 -1.92
C VAL A 51 -3.98 -17.49 -2.28
N LYS A 52 -3.88 -17.79 -3.59
CA LYS A 52 -3.27 -19.06 -4.05
C LYS A 52 -1.77 -19.15 -3.73
N GLU A 53 -1.05 -18.04 -3.82
CA GLU A 53 0.38 -18.01 -3.50
C GLU A 53 0.62 -18.20 -1.98
N GLU A 54 -0.19 -17.58 -1.13
CA GLU A 54 -0.16 -17.80 0.34
C GLU A 54 -0.49 -19.26 0.71
N GLN A 55 -1.47 -19.88 0.05
CA GLN A 55 -1.77 -21.30 0.22
C GLN A 55 -0.58 -22.19 -0.16
N LYS A 56 0.19 -21.83 -1.20
CA LYS A 56 1.42 -22.57 -1.57
C LYS A 56 2.49 -22.43 -0.48
N VAL A 57 2.70 -21.22 0.08
CA VAL A 57 3.63 -21.00 1.20
C VAL A 57 3.26 -21.88 2.38
N ALA A 58 1.99 -21.86 2.80
CA ALA A 58 1.51 -22.69 3.90
C ALA A 58 1.76 -24.20 3.64
N SER A 59 1.52 -24.65 2.39
CA SER A 59 1.76 -26.05 1.99
C SER A 59 3.25 -26.42 1.98
N ILE A 60 4.12 -25.51 1.52
CA ILE A 60 5.58 -25.72 1.53
C ILE A 60 6.09 -25.82 2.98
N VAL A 61 5.67 -24.91 3.85
CA VAL A 61 6.08 -24.90 5.26
C VAL A 61 5.61 -26.17 5.98
N ALA A 62 4.32 -26.51 5.87
CA ALA A 62 3.77 -27.74 6.48
C ALA A 62 4.44 -29.00 5.89
N GLY A 63 4.60 -29.05 4.56
CA GLY A 63 5.24 -30.16 3.88
C GLY A 63 6.69 -30.40 4.33
N SER A 64 7.49 -29.32 4.48
CA SER A 64 8.88 -29.42 4.93
C SER A 64 9.00 -30.01 6.34
N LYS A 65 8.15 -29.59 7.25
CA LYS A 65 8.11 -30.12 8.65
C LYS A 65 7.66 -31.58 8.69
N ILE A 66 6.66 -31.95 7.89
CA ILE A 66 6.23 -33.34 7.76
C ILE A 66 7.36 -34.20 7.18
N HIS A 67 8.05 -33.69 6.14
CA HIS A 67 9.16 -34.34 5.50
C HIS A 67 10.29 -34.65 6.52
N GLU A 68 10.74 -33.66 7.27
CA GLU A 68 11.74 -33.83 8.32
C GLU A 68 11.29 -34.84 9.38
N ALA A 69 10.09 -34.67 9.92
CA ALA A 69 9.57 -35.55 10.98
C ALA A 69 9.49 -37.01 10.53
N LYS A 70 8.97 -37.28 9.30
CA LYS A 70 8.80 -38.63 8.78
C LYS A 70 10.11 -39.28 8.41
N LEU A 71 11.09 -38.56 7.90
CA LEU A 71 12.40 -39.13 7.60
C LEU A 71 13.23 -39.37 8.86
N ASN A 72 13.14 -38.52 9.87
CA ASN A 72 13.77 -38.79 11.17
C ASN A 72 13.13 -40.00 11.90
N GLN A 73 11.82 -40.23 11.78
CA GLN A 73 11.17 -41.46 12.29
C GLN A 73 11.78 -42.75 11.69
N ILE A 74 12.29 -42.71 10.43
CA ILE A 74 13.00 -43.82 9.82
C ILE A 74 14.34 -44.05 10.52
N PHE A 75 15.11 -42.98 10.80
CA PHE A 75 16.35 -43.09 11.56
C PHE A 75 16.11 -43.62 12.99
N ASP A 76 15.08 -43.10 13.66
CA ASP A 76 14.73 -43.58 15.02
C ASP A 76 14.37 -45.06 15.04
N ALA A 77 13.62 -45.55 14.05
CA ALA A 77 13.27 -46.95 13.91
C ALA A 77 14.49 -47.86 13.66
N ILE A 78 15.52 -47.33 13.00
CA ILE A 78 16.79 -48.06 12.79
C ILE A 78 17.64 -48.00 14.06
N LYS A 79 17.76 -46.84 14.69
CA LYS A 79 18.55 -46.62 15.92
C LYS A 79 18.04 -47.42 17.12
N THR A 80 16.74 -47.59 17.24
CA THR A 80 16.09 -48.31 18.36
C THR A 80 16.05 -49.82 18.15
N TRP A 81 16.56 -50.35 17.04
CA TRP A 81 16.62 -51.75 16.73
C TRP A 81 17.70 -52.45 17.60
N ASP A 82 17.29 -53.53 18.29
CA ASP A 82 18.20 -54.32 19.10
C ASP A 82 18.80 -55.48 18.27
N GLY A 83 19.83 -55.18 17.49
CA GLY A 83 20.49 -56.15 16.59
C GLY A 83 21.47 -55.48 15.63
N GLY A 84 21.97 -56.28 14.68
CA GLY A 84 22.91 -55.79 13.68
C GLY A 84 22.34 -54.79 12.70
N LEU A 85 23.19 -53.90 12.16
CA LEU A 85 22.79 -52.79 11.25
C LEU A 85 22.13 -53.33 9.98
N GLU A 86 22.58 -54.49 9.46
CA GLU A 86 21.97 -55.06 8.24
C GLU A 86 20.48 -55.43 8.47
N ASP A 87 20.15 -55.95 9.65
CA ASP A 87 18.76 -56.26 10.02
C ASP A 87 17.97 -55.00 10.39
N ALA A 88 18.62 -54.03 10.99
CA ALA A 88 18.03 -52.74 11.35
C ALA A 88 17.45 -52.00 10.14
N VAL A 89 18.15 -52.07 8.97
CA VAL A 89 17.74 -51.39 7.72
C VAL A 89 16.86 -52.24 6.81
N ASP A 90 16.56 -53.50 7.20
CA ASP A 90 15.67 -54.41 6.47
C ASP A 90 14.23 -54.28 7.00
N ALA A 91 13.34 -53.70 6.23
CA ALA A 91 11.93 -53.53 6.58
C ALA A 91 11.14 -54.85 6.70
N HIS A 92 11.71 -56.02 6.25
CA HIS A 92 11.10 -57.31 6.49
C HIS A 92 11.40 -57.83 7.91
N LYS A 93 12.54 -57.49 8.46
CA LYS A 93 12.96 -57.87 9.82
C LYS A 93 12.56 -56.84 10.84
N ASN A 94 12.83 -55.54 10.58
CA ASN A 94 12.50 -54.42 11.46
C ASN A 94 11.06 -53.92 11.23
N GLY A 95 10.14 -54.36 12.08
CA GLY A 95 8.72 -53.96 12.01
C GLY A 95 8.48 -52.47 12.26
N ALA A 96 9.31 -51.81 13.10
CA ALA A 96 9.25 -50.37 13.33
C ALA A 96 9.62 -49.59 12.07
N LEU A 97 10.71 -50.01 11.41
CA LEU A 97 11.11 -49.45 10.14
C LEU A 97 10.04 -49.60 9.04
N LYS A 98 9.44 -50.81 8.95
CA LYS A 98 8.33 -51.09 8.02
C LYS A 98 7.18 -50.12 8.21
N ASN A 99 6.81 -49.84 9.47
CA ASN A 99 5.76 -48.88 9.79
C ASN A 99 6.16 -47.44 9.45
N ALA A 100 7.38 -47.01 9.83
CA ALA A 100 7.89 -45.68 9.52
C ALA A 100 7.94 -45.42 8.01
N VAL A 101 8.44 -46.36 7.23
CA VAL A 101 8.46 -46.28 5.75
C VAL A 101 7.06 -46.21 5.15
N ARG A 102 6.12 -47.04 5.67
CA ARG A 102 4.73 -46.98 5.22
C ARG A 102 4.08 -45.64 5.55
N ASP A 103 4.34 -45.07 6.69
CA ASP A 103 3.78 -43.76 7.11
C ASP A 103 4.42 -42.61 6.31
N ALA A 104 5.71 -42.67 6.02
CA ALA A 104 6.37 -41.72 5.12
C ALA A 104 5.74 -41.75 3.72
N LYS A 105 5.51 -42.96 3.16
CA LYS A 105 4.82 -43.12 1.87
C LYS A 105 3.39 -42.58 1.88
N LYS A 106 2.63 -42.83 2.95
CA LYS A 106 1.28 -42.25 3.12
C LYS A 106 1.30 -40.71 3.20
N SER A 107 2.37 -40.13 3.72
CA SER A 107 2.61 -38.68 3.76
C SER A 107 3.20 -38.14 2.45
N LEU A 108 3.16 -38.91 1.36
CA LEU A 108 3.64 -38.55 0.02
C LEU A 108 5.16 -38.25 -0.05
N ILE A 109 5.96 -38.75 0.88
CA ILE A 109 7.42 -38.66 0.80
C ILE A 109 7.92 -39.51 -0.37
N PRO A 110 8.68 -38.92 -1.33
CA PRO A 110 9.21 -39.68 -2.46
C PRO A 110 10.16 -40.81 -2.04
N GLU A 111 10.06 -41.96 -2.70
CA GLU A 111 10.90 -43.13 -2.38
C GLU A 111 12.41 -42.86 -2.45
N THR A 112 12.83 -41.92 -3.29
CA THR A 112 14.21 -41.50 -3.39
C THR A 112 14.78 -40.94 -2.10
N TYR A 113 13.97 -40.19 -1.35
CA TYR A 113 14.37 -39.66 -0.02
C TYR A 113 14.40 -40.78 1.04
N ILE A 114 13.42 -41.66 1.00
CA ILE A 114 13.39 -42.83 1.91
C ILE A 114 14.64 -43.70 1.67
N LYS A 115 14.96 -44.01 0.43
CA LYS A 115 16.18 -44.81 0.07
C LYS A 115 17.44 -44.08 0.52
N ARG A 116 17.55 -42.77 0.30
CA ARG A 116 18.68 -41.96 0.75
C ARG A 116 18.92 -42.06 2.24
N VAL A 117 17.84 -41.97 3.05
CA VAL A 117 17.92 -42.13 4.51
C VAL A 117 18.41 -43.52 4.90
N LEU A 118 17.92 -44.58 4.27
CA LEU A 118 18.39 -45.94 4.50
C LEU A 118 19.87 -46.11 4.11
N ASP A 119 20.31 -45.51 3.01
CA ASP A 119 21.71 -45.57 2.59
C ASP A 119 22.63 -44.78 3.54
N TYR A 120 22.17 -43.64 4.07
CA TYR A 120 22.91 -42.91 5.11
C TYR A 120 22.98 -43.67 6.44
N ALA A 121 21.89 -44.32 6.84
CA ALA A 121 21.90 -45.20 8.01
C ALA A 121 22.90 -46.35 7.88
N LYS A 122 23.01 -46.99 6.70
CA LYS A 122 24.04 -48.02 6.41
C LYS A 122 25.46 -47.46 6.53
N GLN A 123 25.67 -46.17 6.27
CA GLN A 123 26.96 -45.49 6.41
C GLN A 123 27.24 -45.02 7.87
N GLY A 124 26.35 -45.30 8.79
CA GLY A 124 26.50 -44.96 10.20
C GLY A 124 25.91 -43.61 10.63
N TYR A 125 25.21 -42.90 9.76
CA TYR A 125 24.48 -41.70 10.16
C TYR A 125 23.24 -42.06 11.00
N THR A 126 23.03 -41.30 12.06
CA THR A 126 21.92 -41.53 12.99
C THR A 126 20.82 -40.44 12.94
N ALA A 127 21.09 -39.38 12.26
CA ALA A 127 20.17 -38.26 11.96
C ALA A 127 20.68 -37.45 10.78
N ILE A 128 19.78 -36.73 10.13
CA ILE A 128 20.10 -35.76 9.09
C ILE A 128 19.27 -34.48 9.37
N GLU A 129 19.90 -33.33 9.21
CA GLU A 129 19.18 -32.07 9.12
C GLU A 129 18.49 -31.97 7.75
N PHE A 130 17.17 -31.84 7.76
CA PHE A 130 16.38 -31.55 6.58
C PHE A 130 16.02 -30.07 6.57
N PRO A 131 16.13 -29.38 5.42
CA PRO A 131 15.70 -28.00 5.32
C PRO A 131 14.20 -27.87 5.64
N THR A 132 13.88 -27.08 6.65
CA THR A 132 12.51 -26.68 6.97
C THR A 132 12.31 -25.21 6.63
N TYR A 133 11.09 -24.89 6.25
CA TYR A 133 10.68 -23.54 5.94
C TYR A 133 9.80 -22.98 7.05
N ASP A 134 9.74 -21.67 7.16
CA ASP A 134 8.87 -20.96 8.09
C ASP A 134 7.96 -19.97 7.34
N THR A 135 7.12 -19.27 8.09
CA THR A 135 6.17 -18.28 7.56
C THR A 135 6.68 -16.85 7.67
N ASP A 136 7.96 -16.65 8.00
CA ASP A 136 8.55 -15.31 7.99
C ASP A 136 8.53 -14.74 6.57
N TRP A 137 8.14 -13.50 6.44
CA TRP A 137 7.93 -12.82 5.13
C TRP A 137 9.18 -12.79 4.24
N ASP A 138 10.36 -12.97 4.77
CA ASP A 138 11.64 -13.04 4.06
C ASP A 138 12.23 -14.46 3.98
N SER A 139 11.45 -15.49 4.36
CA SER A 139 11.86 -16.88 4.28
C SER A 139 11.99 -17.38 2.84
N GLU A 140 12.73 -18.47 2.66
CA GLU A 140 12.87 -19.12 1.34
C GLU A 140 11.54 -19.62 0.78
N ALA A 141 10.54 -19.93 1.63
CA ALA A 141 9.21 -20.31 1.18
C ALA A 141 8.57 -19.17 0.37
N TYR A 142 8.65 -17.93 0.84
CA TYR A 142 8.17 -16.75 0.10
C TYR A 142 9.03 -16.45 -1.14
N ALA A 143 10.31 -16.80 -1.14
CA ALA A 143 11.14 -16.69 -2.33
C ALA A 143 10.71 -17.63 -3.47
N SER A 144 9.97 -18.70 -3.18
CA SER A 144 9.49 -19.68 -4.16
C SER A 144 8.19 -19.28 -4.87
N VAL A 145 7.42 -18.33 -4.31
CA VAL A 145 6.13 -17.86 -4.84
C VAL A 145 6.24 -16.49 -5.51
N SER A 146 5.20 -16.03 -6.20
CA SER A 146 5.18 -14.77 -6.94
C SER A 146 4.23 -13.74 -6.30
N GLY A 147 4.38 -12.46 -6.67
CA GLY A 147 3.49 -11.39 -6.23
C GLY A 147 3.79 -10.78 -4.88
N GLN A 148 4.91 -11.15 -4.24
CA GLN A 148 5.27 -10.68 -2.90
C GLN A 148 5.76 -9.22 -2.86
N ASN A 149 6.22 -8.69 -3.99
CA ASN A 149 6.66 -7.30 -4.14
C ASN A 149 5.66 -6.46 -4.95
N SER A 150 4.44 -6.95 -5.10
CA SER A 150 3.37 -6.34 -5.89
C SER A 150 2.19 -6.00 -4.99
N ASN A 151 1.74 -4.74 -5.03
CA ASN A 151 0.45 -4.34 -4.52
C ASN A 151 -0.56 -4.44 -5.66
N ASN A 152 -1.63 -5.19 -5.48
CA ASN A 152 -2.64 -5.39 -6.50
C ASN A 152 -3.90 -4.63 -6.12
N SER A 153 -4.51 -3.95 -7.09
CA SER A 153 -5.79 -3.26 -6.88
C SER A 153 -6.75 -3.54 -8.03
N ILE A 154 -8.03 -3.56 -7.72
CA ILE A 154 -9.10 -3.60 -8.70
C ILE A 154 -9.62 -2.20 -8.90
N ARG A 155 -9.75 -1.79 -10.15
CA ARG A 155 -10.38 -0.54 -10.50
C ARG A 155 -11.86 -0.79 -10.78
N VAL A 156 -12.72 -0.19 -9.96
CA VAL A 156 -14.18 -0.30 -10.04
C VAL A 156 -14.79 1.00 -10.54
N THR A 157 -15.84 0.89 -11.36
CA THR A 157 -16.65 2.02 -11.79
C THR A 157 -17.93 2.13 -10.95
N ASP A 158 -18.56 3.29 -10.98
CA ASP A 158 -19.89 3.49 -10.39
C ASP A 158 -20.92 2.50 -10.95
N ALA A 159 -20.84 2.22 -12.26
CA ALA A 159 -21.72 1.23 -12.91
C ALA A 159 -21.54 -0.18 -12.33
N PHE A 160 -20.31 -0.59 -12.05
CA PHE A 160 -20.05 -1.87 -11.37
C PHE A 160 -20.66 -1.90 -9.96
N LEU A 161 -20.46 -0.82 -9.19
CA LEU A 161 -20.98 -0.72 -7.82
C LEU A 161 -22.52 -0.70 -7.79
N ASP A 162 -23.16 -0.06 -8.78
CA ASP A 162 -24.62 -0.11 -8.95
C ASP A 162 -25.08 -1.54 -9.28
N ALA A 163 -24.39 -2.25 -10.17
CA ALA A 163 -24.66 -3.63 -10.48
C ALA A 163 -24.49 -4.56 -9.26
N VAL A 164 -23.50 -4.32 -8.41
CA VAL A 164 -23.32 -5.03 -7.12
C VAL A 164 -24.50 -4.76 -6.19
N LYS A 165 -24.90 -3.49 -6.03
CA LYS A 165 -26.00 -3.08 -5.15
C LYS A 165 -27.32 -3.68 -5.57
N ASN A 166 -27.60 -3.68 -6.88
CA ASN A 166 -28.84 -4.18 -7.46
C ASN A 166 -28.83 -5.69 -7.73
N ASP A 167 -27.71 -6.38 -7.45
CA ASP A 167 -27.49 -7.79 -7.75
C ASP A 167 -27.70 -8.14 -9.22
N GLU A 168 -27.10 -7.36 -10.11
CA GLU A 168 -27.18 -7.49 -11.56
C GLU A 168 -26.06 -8.35 -12.14
N ASN A 169 -26.17 -8.67 -13.41
CA ASN A 169 -25.12 -9.28 -14.20
C ASN A 169 -24.05 -8.25 -14.56
N TRP A 170 -22.82 -8.73 -14.70
CA TRP A 170 -21.66 -7.93 -15.08
C TRP A 170 -20.90 -8.61 -16.21
N ASP A 171 -20.69 -7.89 -17.30
CA ASP A 171 -20.00 -8.38 -18.48
C ASP A 171 -18.49 -8.17 -18.38
N LEU A 172 -17.73 -9.25 -18.50
CA LEU A 172 -16.30 -9.22 -18.68
C LEU A 172 -15.96 -9.04 -20.15
N LYS A 173 -15.16 -8.01 -20.49
CA LYS A 173 -14.92 -7.55 -21.86
C LYS A 173 -13.53 -7.85 -22.35
N ASN A 174 -13.43 -8.40 -23.55
CA ASN A 174 -12.16 -8.57 -24.26
C ASN A 174 -11.51 -7.23 -24.54
N ARG A 175 -10.22 -7.09 -24.23
CA ARG A 175 -9.46 -5.84 -24.41
C ARG A 175 -9.08 -5.54 -25.86
N VAL A 176 -9.18 -6.50 -26.76
CA VAL A 176 -8.86 -6.33 -28.18
C VAL A 176 -10.01 -5.78 -28.99
N ASN A 177 -11.23 -6.32 -28.77
CA ASN A 177 -12.41 -6.01 -29.62
C ASN A 177 -13.59 -5.44 -28.81
N GLY A 178 -13.51 -5.37 -27.46
CA GLY A 178 -14.57 -4.87 -26.60
C GLY A 178 -15.79 -5.79 -26.45
N GLU A 179 -15.78 -6.98 -27.07
CA GLU A 179 -16.89 -7.93 -26.98
C GLU A 179 -16.94 -8.58 -25.60
N THR A 180 -18.15 -8.97 -25.18
CA THR A 180 -18.37 -9.71 -23.94
C THR A 180 -17.74 -11.10 -24.05
N ALA A 181 -16.71 -11.34 -23.25
CA ALA A 181 -16.05 -12.66 -23.14
C ALA A 181 -16.88 -13.60 -22.28
N ARG A 182 -17.48 -13.08 -21.20
CA ARG A 182 -18.28 -13.83 -20.24
C ARG A 182 -19.11 -12.87 -19.39
N THR A 183 -20.27 -13.32 -18.95
CA THR A 183 -21.13 -12.61 -17.99
C THR A 183 -21.12 -13.33 -16.65
N ILE A 184 -20.98 -12.57 -15.56
CA ILE A 184 -20.96 -13.08 -14.18
C ILE A 184 -21.91 -12.24 -13.31
N ARG A 185 -22.18 -12.67 -12.08
CA ARG A 185 -22.92 -11.86 -11.10
C ARG A 185 -21.97 -10.83 -10.46
N ALA A 186 -22.33 -9.54 -10.52
CA ALA A 186 -21.51 -8.47 -9.95
C ALA A 186 -21.29 -8.66 -8.45
N ARG A 187 -22.34 -9.03 -7.70
CA ARG A 187 -22.27 -9.30 -6.25
C ARG A 187 -21.31 -10.41 -5.92
N LYS A 188 -21.31 -11.51 -6.70
CA LYS A 188 -20.37 -12.62 -6.51
C LYS A 188 -18.92 -12.19 -6.66
N LEU A 189 -18.62 -11.38 -7.68
CA LEU A 189 -17.29 -10.84 -7.88
C LEU A 189 -16.85 -9.95 -6.68
N TRP A 190 -17.78 -9.12 -6.18
CA TRP A 190 -17.53 -8.27 -5.00
C TRP A 190 -17.27 -9.07 -3.74
N GLU A 191 -18.01 -10.15 -3.50
CA GLU A 191 -17.79 -11.08 -2.38
C GLU A 191 -16.42 -11.77 -2.49
N ASP A 192 -16.02 -12.17 -3.70
CA ASP A 192 -14.70 -12.77 -3.94
C ASP A 192 -13.55 -11.78 -3.64
N VAL A 193 -13.73 -10.49 -3.98
CA VAL A 193 -12.80 -9.41 -3.60
C VAL A 193 -12.70 -9.29 -2.08
N GLY A 194 -13.84 -9.24 -1.40
CA GLY A 194 -13.87 -9.14 0.08
C GLY A 194 -13.21 -10.34 0.75
N HIS A 195 -13.47 -11.54 0.23
CA HIS A 195 -12.84 -12.76 0.74
C HIS A 195 -11.31 -12.76 0.55
N ALA A 196 -10.84 -12.40 -0.63
CA ALA A 196 -9.40 -12.33 -0.93
C ALA A 196 -8.71 -11.28 -0.04
N ALA A 197 -9.30 -10.08 0.08
CA ALA A 197 -8.77 -9.02 0.93
C ALA A 197 -8.69 -9.42 2.41
N TRP A 198 -9.70 -10.16 2.90
CA TRP A 198 -9.66 -10.73 4.25
C TRP A 198 -8.58 -11.80 4.41
N ALA A 199 -8.40 -12.66 3.40
CA ALA A 199 -7.47 -13.80 3.47
C ALA A 199 -5.99 -13.39 3.38
N CYS A 200 -5.65 -12.35 2.61
CA CYS A 200 -4.26 -11.98 2.33
C CYS A 200 -4.01 -10.45 2.18
N ALA A 201 -4.95 -9.61 2.63
CA ALA A 201 -4.90 -8.15 2.52
C ALA A 201 -4.76 -7.60 1.07
N ASP A 202 -5.15 -8.40 0.07
CA ASP A 202 -5.04 -8.08 -1.35
C ASP A 202 -6.23 -8.71 -2.11
N PRO A 203 -6.84 -8.08 -3.10
CA PRO A 203 -6.49 -6.78 -3.70
C PRO A 203 -7.06 -5.58 -2.95
N GLY A 204 -6.46 -4.39 -3.19
CA GLY A 204 -7.06 -3.10 -2.87
C GLY A 204 -8.14 -2.70 -3.88
N ILE A 205 -8.83 -1.60 -3.64
CA ILE A 205 -9.90 -1.09 -4.52
C ILE A 205 -9.59 0.36 -4.89
N GLN A 206 -9.75 0.70 -6.17
CA GLN A 206 -9.66 2.05 -6.69
C GLN A 206 -10.99 2.44 -7.35
N PHE A 207 -11.56 3.56 -6.90
CA PHE A 207 -12.86 4.06 -7.35
C PHE A 207 -12.68 5.00 -8.54
N HIS A 208 -12.75 4.46 -9.76
CA HIS A 208 -12.41 5.17 -11.00
C HIS A 208 -13.14 6.51 -11.17
N ASP A 209 -14.47 6.49 -11.07
CA ASP A 209 -15.28 7.67 -11.32
C ASP A 209 -15.08 8.74 -10.24
N THR A 210 -15.01 8.31 -8.97
CA THR A 210 -14.77 9.23 -7.84
C THR A 210 -13.39 9.89 -7.95
N VAL A 211 -12.34 9.15 -8.28
CA VAL A 211 -10.99 9.71 -8.46
C VAL A 211 -10.97 10.71 -9.60
N ASN A 212 -11.57 10.36 -10.74
CA ASN A 212 -11.63 11.24 -11.91
C ASN A 212 -12.56 12.45 -11.71
N ALA A 213 -13.58 12.37 -10.85
CA ALA A 213 -14.39 13.53 -10.48
C ALA A 213 -13.57 14.63 -9.77
N TRP A 214 -12.48 14.27 -9.08
CA TRP A 214 -11.54 15.20 -8.44
C TRP A 214 -10.28 15.48 -9.25
N HIS A 215 -10.22 15.02 -10.51
CA HIS A 215 -9.06 15.21 -11.37
C HIS A 215 -8.91 16.68 -11.78
N THR A 216 -7.70 17.22 -11.59
CA THR A 216 -7.36 18.61 -11.91
C THR A 216 -6.99 18.82 -13.39
N CYS A 217 -6.61 17.74 -14.10
CA CYS A 217 -6.09 17.81 -15.48
C CYS A 217 -6.74 16.78 -16.44
N PRO A 218 -8.09 16.67 -16.54
CA PRO A 218 -8.74 15.64 -17.35
C PRO A 218 -8.56 15.84 -18.87
N GLU A 219 -8.20 17.03 -19.33
CA GLU A 219 -7.91 17.29 -20.76
C GLU A 219 -6.61 16.60 -21.24
N ASP A 220 -5.81 16.05 -20.32
CA ASP A 220 -4.59 15.31 -20.60
C ASP A 220 -4.76 13.78 -20.47
N GLY A 221 -5.94 13.32 -20.12
CA GLY A 221 -6.30 11.93 -19.96
C GLY A 221 -6.94 11.62 -18.62
N GLU A 222 -7.32 10.37 -18.44
CA GLU A 222 -7.92 9.86 -17.20
C GLU A 222 -6.85 9.40 -16.21
N ILE A 223 -7.18 9.49 -14.92
CA ILE A 223 -6.44 8.80 -13.87
C ILE A 223 -6.80 7.32 -13.94
N ARG A 224 -5.84 6.47 -14.29
CA ARG A 224 -6.05 5.03 -14.48
C ARG A 224 -5.46 4.19 -13.37
N GLY A 225 -4.68 4.80 -12.47
CA GLY A 225 -4.04 4.09 -11.39
C GLY A 225 -3.35 4.99 -10.39
N SER A 226 -2.61 4.36 -9.50
CA SER A 226 -1.87 5.01 -8.43
C SER A 226 -0.47 4.42 -8.28
N ASN A 227 0.34 5.04 -7.41
CA ASN A 227 1.55 4.42 -6.88
C ASN A 227 1.21 3.21 -5.96
N PRO A 228 2.20 2.40 -5.54
CA PRO A 228 1.96 1.19 -4.75
C PRO A 228 1.21 1.37 -3.43
N CYS A 229 1.35 2.51 -2.78
CA CYS A 229 0.67 2.81 -1.51
C CYS A 229 -0.66 3.57 -1.70
N SER A 230 -1.06 3.85 -2.95
CA SER A 230 -2.33 4.48 -3.36
C SER A 230 -2.55 5.92 -2.88
N GLU A 231 -1.52 6.61 -2.42
CA GLU A 231 -1.63 8.01 -2.01
C GLU A 231 -1.54 9.00 -3.19
N TYR A 232 -0.93 8.61 -4.31
CA TYR A 232 -0.76 9.45 -5.49
C TYR A 232 -1.65 8.97 -6.63
N MET A 233 -2.71 9.72 -6.91
CA MET A 233 -3.68 9.48 -7.98
C MET A 233 -3.55 10.59 -9.01
N PHE A 234 -2.89 10.30 -10.14
CA PHE A 234 -2.70 11.27 -11.21
C PHE A 234 -2.50 10.57 -12.57
N LEU A 235 -2.13 11.33 -13.60
CA LEU A 235 -1.90 10.84 -14.96
C LEU A 235 -0.74 9.84 -15.03
N ASP A 236 -0.81 8.94 -15.99
CA ASP A 236 0.29 8.02 -16.31
C ASP A 236 1.57 8.78 -16.67
N ASP A 237 2.71 8.13 -16.50
CA ASP A 237 4.04 8.67 -16.78
C ASP A 237 4.35 9.97 -16.02
N THR A 238 3.82 10.11 -14.81
CA THR A 238 4.13 11.21 -13.90
C THR A 238 4.81 10.68 -12.64
N ALA A 239 5.48 11.56 -11.92
CA ALA A 239 6.12 11.25 -10.65
C ALA A 239 5.73 12.28 -9.60
N CYS A 240 5.83 11.89 -8.33
CA CYS A 240 5.51 12.72 -7.19
C CYS A 240 6.73 12.82 -6.27
N ASN A 241 7.22 14.03 -6.06
CA ASN A 241 8.26 14.30 -5.07
C ASN A 241 7.60 14.42 -3.70
N LEU A 242 8.11 13.65 -2.71
CA LEU A 242 7.48 13.51 -1.40
C LEU A 242 8.22 14.25 -0.30
N ALA A 243 7.45 14.87 0.60
CA ALA A 243 7.91 15.31 1.91
C ALA A 243 6.77 15.12 2.93
N SER A 244 7.12 14.88 4.19
CA SER A 244 6.14 14.75 5.27
C SER A 244 6.60 15.51 6.51
N MET A 245 5.67 16.18 7.17
CA MET A 245 5.92 16.92 8.41
C MET A 245 5.50 16.08 9.62
N ASN A 246 6.30 16.08 10.69
CA ASN A 246 5.92 15.46 11.95
C ASN A 246 5.03 16.40 12.74
N LEU A 247 3.71 16.13 12.80
CA LEU A 247 2.72 17.00 13.44
C LEU A 247 3.00 17.26 14.92
N LEU A 248 3.52 16.29 15.64
CA LEU A 248 3.82 16.44 17.07
C LEU A 248 4.88 17.52 17.35
N LYS A 249 5.73 17.86 16.36
CA LYS A 249 6.74 18.93 16.51
C LYS A 249 6.13 20.33 16.53
N PHE A 250 4.88 20.49 16.15
CA PHE A 250 4.12 21.75 16.24
C PHE A 250 3.29 21.86 17.53
N LEU A 251 3.27 20.81 18.38
CA LEU A 251 2.60 20.88 19.68
C LEU A 251 3.57 21.41 20.73
N SER A 252 3.25 22.51 21.39
CA SER A 252 4.04 23.09 22.48
C SER A 252 3.15 23.53 23.62
N LYS A 253 3.42 23.01 24.82
CA LYS A 253 2.65 23.32 26.04
C LYS A 253 1.14 23.09 25.89
N GLY A 254 0.74 22.05 25.17
CA GLY A 254 -0.67 21.72 24.92
C GLY A 254 -1.35 22.54 23.82
N GLU A 255 -0.65 23.48 23.17
CA GLU A 255 -1.16 24.33 22.10
C GLU A 255 -0.50 23.96 20.76
N PHE A 256 -1.29 23.79 19.71
CA PHE A 256 -0.77 23.56 18.38
C PHE A 256 -0.35 24.88 17.72
N LYS A 257 0.90 25.00 17.32
CA LYS A 257 1.50 26.19 16.72
C LYS A 257 1.16 26.29 15.23
N VAL A 258 -0.05 26.75 14.94
CA VAL A 258 -0.60 26.77 13.57
C VAL A 258 0.19 27.67 12.62
N ASP A 259 0.71 28.80 13.09
CA ASP A 259 1.48 29.71 12.25
C ASP A 259 2.83 29.09 11.83
N ASP A 260 3.49 28.35 12.74
CA ASP A 260 4.69 27.59 12.43
C ASP A 260 4.40 26.47 11.40
N TYR A 261 3.24 25.81 11.54
CA TYR A 261 2.79 24.77 10.61
C TYR A 261 2.50 25.34 9.22
N ILE A 262 1.83 26.51 9.14
CA ILE A 262 1.59 27.23 7.89
C ILE A 262 2.92 27.64 7.25
N HIS A 263 3.84 28.18 8.02
CA HIS A 263 5.16 28.58 7.54
C HIS A 263 5.94 27.37 6.99
N ALA A 264 5.98 26.29 7.73
CA ALA A 264 6.64 25.05 7.29
C ALA A 264 5.99 24.49 6.00
N THR A 265 4.66 24.54 5.88
CA THR A 265 3.94 24.16 4.67
C THR A 265 4.39 24.97 3.44
N LYS A 266 4.49 26.29 3.58
CA LYS A 266 4.98 27.19 2.51
C LYS A 266 6.40 26.83 2.09
N LEU A 267 7.31 26.66 3.06
CA LEU A 267 8.71 26.30 2.79
C LEU A 267 8.84 24.93 2.11
N TRP A 268 8.11 23.92 2.57
CA TRP A 268 8.16 22.59 1.95
C TRP A 268 7.53 22.57 0.56
N THR A 269 6.47 23.34 0.33
CA THR A 269 5.88 23.47 -1.02
C THR A 269 6.89 24.07 -1.98
N LEU A 270 7.61 25.14 -1.58
CA LEU A 270 8.68 25.74 -2.38
C LEU A 270 9.85 24.77 -2.61
N THR A 271 10.28 24.06 -1.56
CA THR A 271 11.36 23.08 -1.64
C THR A 271 11.03 21.94 -2.61
N LEU A 272 9.82 21.41 -2.54
CA LEU A 272 9.36 20.36 -3.45
C LEU A 272 9.27 20.86 -4.90
N GLU A 273 8.78 22.08 -5.11
CA GLU A 273 8.74 22.70 -6.46
C GLU A 273 10.14 22.84 -7.07
N ILE A 274 11.12 23.29 -6.28
CA ILE A 274 12.52 23.36 -6.73
C ILE A 274 13.03 21.95 -7.07
N SER A 275 12.69 20.96 -6.26
CA SER A 275 13.14 19.57 -6.46
C SER A 275 12.62 18.93 -7.75
N VAL A 276 11.48 19.38 -8.30
CA VAL A 276 10.98 18.90 -9.60
C VAL A 276 11.99 19.15 -10.73
N LEU A 277 12.67 20.31 -10.72
CA LEU A 277 13.70 20.64 -11.73
C LEU A 277 15.01 19.91 -11.48
N MET A 278 15.29 19.50 -10.26
CA MET A 278 16.54 18.83 -9.87
C MET A 278 16.43 17.31 -9.93
N ALA A 279 15.23 16.76 -10.05
CA ALA A 279 14.99 15.32 -10.03
C ALA A 279 15.51 14.65 -11.32
N GLN A 280 16.02 13.43 -11.15
CA GLN A 280 16.34 12.55 -12.27
C GLN A 280 15.23 11.51 -12.40
N PHE A 281 14.70 11.36 -13.61
CA PHE A 281 13.60 10.46 -13.92
C PHE A 281 14.06 9.27 -14.76
N PRO A 282 13.41 8.09 -14.63
CA PRO A 282 13.85 6.88 -15.32
C PRO A 282 13.60 6.89 -16.83
N SER A 283 12.71 7.74 -17.35
CA SER A 283 12.44 7.90 -18.78
C SER A 283 12.19 9.34 -19.16
N LYS A 284 12.28 9.63 -20.48
CA LYS A 284 11.99 10.96 -21.03
C LYS A 284 10.53 11.34 -20.84
N GLU A 285 9.62 10.41 -21.01
CA GLU A 285 8.18 10.60 -20.87
C GLU A 285 7.84 11.04 -19.44
N ILE A 286 8.39 10.35 -18.44
CA ILE A 286 8.20 10.70 -17.03
C ILE A 286 8.82 12.06 -16.72
N ALA A 287 10.02 12.36 -17.25
CA ALA A 287 10.66 13.64 -17.07
C ALA A 287 9.81 14.79 -17.67
N GLN A 288 9.33 14.61 -18.90
CA GLN A 288 8.52 15.60 -19.60
C GLN A 288 7.19 15.85 -18.86
N ARG A 289 6.45 14.78 -18.53
CA ARG A 289 5.16 14.92 -17.85
C ARG A 289 5.30 15.46 -16.42
N SER A 290 6.36 15.08 -15.72
CA SER A 290 6.65 15.67 -14.41
C SER A 290 6.95 17.16 -14.50
N TYR A 291 7.60 17.61 -15.55
CA TYR A 291 7.79 19.04 -15.83
C TYR A 291 6.49 19.73 -16.22
N ASP A 292 5.66 19.10 -17.07
CA ASP A 292 4.43 19.69 -17.60
C ASP A 292 3.35 19.89 -16.51
N PHE A 293 3.30 19.00 -15.51
CA PHE A 293 2.27 19.04 -14.45
C PHE A 293 2.80 19.41 -13.08
N ARG A 294 4.10 19.25 -12.82
CA ARG A 294 4.80 19.68 -11.60
C ARG A 294 4.11 19.23 -10.31
N THR A 295 3.74 17.94 -10.26
CA THR A 295 3.01 17.38 -9.12
C THR A 295 3.90 17.23 -7.89
N LEU A 296 3.42 17.68 -6.75
CA LEU A 296 4.07 17.62 -5.45
C LEU A 296 3.31 16.69 -4.51
N GLY A 297 4.02 16.10 -3.56
CA GLY A 297 3.47 15.20 -2.55
C GLY A 297 3.83 15.63 -1.13
N LEU A 298 3.38 16.83 -0.72
CA LEU A 298 3.52 17.25 0.66
C LEU A 298 2.47 16.54 1.53
N GLY A 299 2.92 15.94 2.63
CA GLY A 299 2.06 15.27 3.59
C GLY A 299 2.50 15.53 5.02
N TYR A 300 1.94 14.75 5.93
CA TYR A 300 2.33 14.74 7.34
C TYR A 300 2.28 13.33 7.92
N ALA A 301 2.86 13.18 9.11
CA ALA A 301 2.85 11.95 9.88
C ALA A 301 2.60 12.25 11.35
N ASN A 302 2.38 11.21 12.15
CA ASN A 302 2.29 11.28 13.60
C ASN A 302 1.00 11.95 14.12
N ILE A 303 -0.11 11.84 13.38
CA ILE A 303 -1.40 12.30 13.87
C ILE A 303 -1.84 11.52 15.12
N GLY A 304 -1.62 10.19 15.13
CA GLY A 304 -1.93 9.35 16.30
C GLY A 304 -1.17 9.79 17.55
N GLY A 305 0.14 10.10 17.42
CA GLY A 305 0.95 10.65 18.51
C GLY A 305 0.48 12.03 18.95
N LEU A 306 0.08 12.90 18.01
CA LEU A 306 -0.50 14.21 18.34
C LEU A 306 -1.79 14.07 19.16
N LEU A 307 -2.74 13.24 18.70
CA LEU A 307 -4.01 13.00 19.39
C LEU A 307 -3.79 12.43 20.79
N MET A 308 -2.87 11.47 20.95
CA MET A 308 -2.50 10.92 22.26
C MET A 308 -2.01 12.02 23.22
N ASN A 309 -1.12 12.91 22.74
CA ASN A 309 -0.58 14.01 23.56
C ASN A 309 -1.62 15.08 23.89
N MET A 310 -2.68 15.22 23.09
CA MET A 310 -3.80 16.12 23.34
C MET A 310 -4.93 15.47 24.17
N GLY A 311 -4.82 14.18 24.51
CA GLY A 311 -5.84 13.43 25.23
C GLY A 311 -7.11 13.17 24.42
N LEU A 312 -7.00 13.11 23.07
CA LEU A 312 -8.10 12.91 22.15
C LEU A 312 -8.14 11.46 21.65
N GLY A 313 -9.34 10.86 21.61
CA GLY A 313 -9.53 9.54 21.01
C GLY A 313 -9.27 9.58 19.49
N TYR A 314 -8.57 8.57 18.97
CA TYR A 314 -8.27 8.50 17.53
C TYR A 314 -9.56 8.46 16.67
N ASP A 315 -10.58 7.75 17.11
CA ASP A 315 -11.86 7.59 16.44
C ASP A 315 -12.96 8.53 16.97
N SER A 316 -12.60 9.52 17.80
CA SER A 316 -13.55 10.53 18.27
C SER A 316 -13.88 11.56 17.19
N ASP A 317 -15.00 12.27 17.36
CA ASP A 317 -15.40 13.35 16.46
C ASP A 317 -14.39 14.51 16.51
N GLU A 318 -13.86 14.80 17.69
CA GLU A 318 -12.83 15.80 17.90
C GLU A 318 -11.52 15.43 17.19
N GLY A 319 -11.09 14.16 17.29
CA GLY A 319 -9.89 13.66 16.61
C GLY A 319 -10.03 13.74 15.09
N ARG A 320 -11.18 13.34 14.55
CA ARG A 320 -11.46 13.42 13.11
C ARG A 320 -11.53 14.87 12.63
N SER A 321 -12.17 15.75 13.39
CA SER A 321 -12.26 17.16 13.05
C SER A 321 -10.89 17.84 13.06
N LEU A 322 -10.08 17.60 14.09
CA LEU A 322 -8.69 18.10 14.16
C LEU A 322 -7.86 17.64 12.95
N CYS A 323 -7.91 16.34 12.63
CA CYS A 323 -7.23 15.80 11.47
C CYS A 323 -7.68 16.47 10.16
N GLY A 324 -9.00 16.66 10.00
CA GLY A 324 -9.58 17.36 8.86
C GLY A 324 -9.12 18.83 8.76
N ALA A 325 -9.09 19.55 9.86
CA ALA A 325 -8.64 20.94 9.91
C ALA A 325 -7.16 21.08 9.52
N LEU A 326 -6.29 20.27 10.10
CA LEU A 326 -4.85 20.28 9.78
C LEU A 326 -4.58 19.93 8.31
N THR A 327 -5.32 18.96 7.77
CA THR A 327 -5.22 18.58 6.34
C THR A 327 -5.71 19.70 5.43
N ALA A 328 -6.82 20.36 5.78
CA ALA A 328 -7.37 21.48 5.04
C ALA A 328 -6.41 22.68 5.03
N ILE A 329 -5.78 23.01 6.18
CA ILE A 329 -4.77 24.07 6.27
C ILE A 329 -3.58 23.71 5.35
N MET A 330 -2.99 22.53 5.49
CA MET A 330 -1.82 22.15 4.71
C MET A 330 -2.10 22.24 3.21
N THR A 331 -3.17 21.63 2.75
CA THR A 331 -3.47 21.58 1.31
C THR A 331 -3.87 22.95 0.75
N GLY A 332 -4.67 23.73 1.49
CA GLY A 332 -5.04 25.09 1.11
C GLY A 332 -3.84 26.03 1.04
N VAL A 333 -2.95 26.00 2.05
CA VAL A 333 -1.70 26.79 2.08
C VAL A 333 -0.75 26.35 0.96
N ALA A 334 -0.64 25.06 0.68
CA ALA A 334 0.19 24.57 -0.41
C ALA A 334 -0.33 25.06 -1.77
N TYR A 335 -1.64 25.07 -2.02
CA TYR A 335 -2.22 25.63 -3.24
C TYR A 335 -2.11 27.15 -3.30
N SER A 336 -2.30 27.90 -2.22
CA SER A 336 -2.09 29.35 -2.23
C SER A 336 -0.63 29.70 -2.52
N THR A 337 0.32 28.92 -1.97
CA THR A 337 1.76 29.04 -2.26
C THR A 337 2.06 28.73 -3.73
N SER A 338 1.45 27.66 -4.27
CA SER A 338 1.55 27.29 -5.70
C SER A 338 1.04 28.42 -6.60
N ALA A 339 -0.07 29.06 -6.25
CA ALA A 339 -0.61 30.19 -7.00
C ALA A 339 0.26 31.47 -6.86
N THR A 340 0.91 31.67 -5.71
CA THR A 340 1.89 32.74 -5.52
C THR A 340 3.12 32.52 -6.40
N MET A 341 3.66 31.29 -6.44
CA MET A 341 4.75 30.95 -7.35
C MET A 341 4.37 31.12 -8.83
N ALA A 342 3.11 30.80 -9.17
CA ALA A 342 2.62 30.99 -10.54
C ALA A 342 2.61 32.47 -10.98
N ALA A 343 2.42 33.40 -10.05
CA ALA A 343 2.52 34.83 -10.36
C ALA A 343 3.93 35.25 -10.75
N GLU A 344 4.98 34.62 -10.21
CA GLU A 344 6.38 34.97 -10.44
C GLU A 344 6.99 34.20 -11.63
N VAL A 345 6.72 32.90 -11.72
CA VAL A 345 7.41 32.01 -12.68
C VAL A 345 6.46 31.31 -13.66
N GLY A 346 5.19 31.70 -13.68
CA GLY A 346 4.15 31.15 -14.54
C GLY A 346 3.50 29.88 -13.99
N ALA A 347 2.26 29.63 -14.42
CA ALA A 347 1.54 28.40 -14.14
C ALA A 347 2.21 27.18 -14.79
N PHE A 348 1.87 25.96 -14.34
CA PHE A 348 2.39 24.76 -14.99
C PHE A 348 1.96 24.69 -16.48
N PRO A 349 2.76 24.10 -17.38
CA PRO A 349 2.49 24.14 -18.83
C PRO A 349 1.11 23.62 -19.23
N GLY A 350 0.60 22.55 -18.57
CA GLY A 350 -0.72 22.00 -18.83
C GLY A 350 -1.90 22.80 -18.25
N TYR A 351 -1.67 23.92 -17.55
CA TYR A 351 -2.71 24.63 -16.82
C TYR A 351 -3.79 25.25 -17.71
N SER A 352 -3.42 25.91 -18.78
CA SER A 352 -4.36 26.73 -19.57
C SER A 352 -5.58 25.95 -20.06
N LYS A 353 -5.37 24.72 -20.55
CA LYS A 353 -6.46 23.85 -21.01
C LYS A 353 -7.25 23.20 -19.86
N ASN A 354 -6.62 23.03 -18.70
CA ASN A 354 -7.24 22.42 -17.52
C ASN A 354 -7.78 23.44 -16.51
N ARG A 355 -7.67 24.73 -16.78
CA ARG A 355 -8.00 25.80 -15.83
C ARG A 355 -9.37 25.63 -15.16
N ASN A 356 -10.41 25.37 -15.95
CA ASN A 356 -11.77 25.26 -15.43
C ASN A 356 -11.94 24.04 -14.52
N HIS A 357 -11.32 22.92 -14.87
CA HIS A 357 -11.34 21.68 -14.07
C HIS A 357 -10.60 21.87 -12.77
N MET A 358 -9.42 22.47 -12.81
CA MET A 358 -8.63 22.76 -11.60
C MET A 358 -9.37 23.71 -10.66
N LEU A 359 -9.90 24.83 -11.16
CA LEU A 359 -10.67 25.76 -10.34
C LEU A 359 -11.94 25.13 -9.76
N ARG A 360 -12.61 24.23 -10.49
CA ARG A 360 -13.73 23.45 -9.99
C ARG A 360 -13.32 22.60 -8.78
N VAL A 361 -12.20 21.91 -8.86
CA VAL A 361 -11.67 21.09 -7.76
C VAL A 361 -11.35 21.98 -6.54
N ILE A 362 -10.70 23.11 -6.74
CA ILE A 362 -10.40 24.08 -5.68
C ILE A 362 -11.68 24.61 -5.02
N ARG A 363 -12.72 24.97 -5.81
CA ARG A 363 -14.03 25.40 -5.25
C ARG A 363 -14.71 24.30 -4.44
N ASN A 364 -14.62 23.05 -4.88
CA ASN A 364 -15.17 21.92 -4.14
C ASN A 364 -14.45 21.73 -2.79
N HIS A 365 -13.13 21.77 -2.76
CA HIS A 365 -12.37 21.71 -1.50
C HIS A 365 -12.69 22.89 -0.57
N ARG A 366 -12.77 24.11 -1.12
CA ARG A 366 -13.17 25.29 -0.36
C ARG A 366 -14.56 25.13 0.26
N ASN A 367 -15.54 24.58 -0.48
CA ASN A 367 -16.86 24.32 0.05
C ASN A 367 -16.84 23.29 1.18
N ALA A 368 -16.02 22.24 1.06
CA ALA A 368 -15.83 21.25 2.12
C ALA A 368 -15.17 21.84 3.36
N ALA A 369 -14.11 22.67 3.20
CA ALA A 369 -13.45 23.38 4.31
C ALA A 369 -14.38 24.33 5.04
N ARG A 370 -15.38 24.93 4.35
CA ARG A 370 -16.42 25.79 4.92
C ARG A 370 -17.59 25.01 5.56
N GLY A 371 -17.47 23.70 5.72
CA GLY A 371 -18.51 22.86 6.35
C GLY A 371 -19.80 22.73 5.55
N LYS A 372 -19.80 23.01 4.22
CA LYS A 372 -21.02 23.00 3.42
C LYS A 372 -21.43 21.57 3.06
N ASN A 373 -22.73 21.27 3.18
CA ASN A 373 -23.33 20.00 2.78
C ASN A 373 -23.83 19.96 1.32
N SER A 374 -23.71 21.08 0.58
CA SER A 374 -24.19 21.23 -0.79
C SER A 374 -23.38 22.27 -1.58
N GLY A 375 -23.67 22.40 -2.88
CA GLY A 375 -22.96 23.35 -3.74
C GLY A 375 -21.66 22.80 -4.30
N TYR A 376 -21.53 21.47 -4.36
CA TYR A 376 -20.41 20.81 -5.02
C TYR A 376 -20.68 20.62 -6.51
N GLU A 377 -19.65 20.84 -7.31
CA GLU A 377 -19.72 20.79 -8.76
C GLU A 377 -19.27 19.42 -9.28
N SER A 378 -20.13 18.77 -10.09
CA SER A 378 -19.82 17.53 -10.82
C SER A 378 -19.37 16.36 -9.92
N LEU A 379 -19.90 16.23 -8.72
CA LEU A 379 -19.64 15.12 -7.81
C LEU A 379 -20.88 14.26 -7.59
N ARG A 380 -20.80 12.98 -7.94
CA ARG A 380 -21.80 11.98 -7.58
C ARG A 380 -21.71 11.64 -6.09
N VAL A 381 -20.47 11.38 -5.62
CA VAL A 381 -20.18 11.16 -4.21
C VAL A 381 -19.72 12.48 -3.60
N LYS A 382 -20.52 13.01 -2.69
CA LYS A 382 -20.17 14.27 -1.99
C LYS A 382 -19.08 14.00 -0.95
N PRO A 383 -18.17 14.95 -0.73
CA PRO A 383 -17.21 14.85 0.36
C PRO A 383 -17.91 14.95 1.72
N VAL A 384 -17.31 14.40 2.76
CA VAL A 384 -17.65 14.74 4.15
C VAL A 384 -17.08 16.12 4.42
N PRO A 385 -17.92 17.12 4.74
CA PRO A 385 -17.44 18.47 5.01
C PRO A 385 -16.66 18.52 6.32
N LEU A 386 -15.80 19.52 6.46
CA LEU A 386 -15.07 19.77 7.71
C LEU A 386 -16.07 20.03 8.85
N ASP A 387 -15.92 19.31 9.93
CA ASP A 387 -16.75 19.45 11.12
C ASP A 387 -16.26 20.62 11.97
N HIS A 388 -16.97 21.74 11.91
CA HIS A 388 -16.63 22.96 12.65
C HIS A 388 -17.02 22.90 14.13
N LEU A 389 -17.96 22.01 14.49
CA LEU A 389 -18.52 21.97 15.85
C LEU A 389 -17.63 21.17 16.80
N ASN A 390 -17.03 20.10 16.32
CA ASN A 390 -16.24 19.19 17.13
C ASN A 390 -14.73 19.48 17.09
N CYS A 391 -14.29 20.51 16.39
CA CYS A 391 -12.87 20.86 16.40
C CYS A 391 -12.45 21.38 17.78
N PRO A 392 -11.44 20.77 18.43
CA PRO A 392 -11.02 21.17 19.76
C PRO A 392 -10.39 22.57 19.80
N ASP A 393 -9.95 23.07 18.65
CA ASP A 393 -9.41 24.44 18.50
C ASP A 393 -10.10 25.13 17.31
N PRO A 394 -11.08 26.02 17.56
CA PRO A 394 -11.78 26.77 16.52
C PRO A 394 -10.88 27.64 15.65
N ALA A 395 -9.72 28.09 16.15
CA ALA A 395 -8.79 28.87 15.35
C ALA A 395 -8.23 28.07 14.15
N LEU A 396 -8.12 26.76 14.26
CA LEU A 396 -7.73 25.88 13.15
C LEU A 396 -8.78 25.86 12.03
N ILE A 397 -10.07 25.95 12.39
CA ILE A 397 -11.16 26.03 11.41
C ILE A 397 -11.07 27.33 10.63
N ASP A 398 -10.85 28.46 11.33
CA ASP A 398 -10.71 29.77 10.68
C ASP A 398 -9.52 29.75 9.71
N LYS A 399 -8.38 29.21 10.13
CA LYS A 399 -7.18 29.05 9.28
C LYS A 399 -7.41 28.14 8.09
N ALA A 400 -8.17 27.05 8.25
CA ALA A 400 -8.55 26.17 7.15
C ALA A 400 -9.40 26.90 6.11
N VAL A 401 -10.39 27.67 6.54
CA VAL A 401 -11.24 28.48 5.66
C VAL A 401 -10.44 29.57 4.95
N GLU A 402 -9.61 30.32 5.68
CA GLU A 402 -8.71 31.34 5.13
C GLU A 402 -7.80 30.77 4.03
N ALA A 403 -7.16 29.63 4.29
CA ALA A 403 -6.23 28.99 3.35
C ALA A 403 -6.90 28.63 2.02
N TRP A 404 -8.12 28.12 2.04
CA TRP A 404 -8.84 27.76 0.82
C TRP A 404 -9.45 28.97 0.11
N ASP A 405 -9.86 30.02 0.84
CA ASP A 405 -10.29 31.29 0.26
C ASP A 405 -9.13 31.96 -0.49
N GLU A 406 -7.95 32.00 0.13
CA GLU A 406 -6.73 32.52 -0.48
C GLU A 406 -6.31 31.69 -1.71
N ALA A 407 -6.33 30.35 -1.60
CA ALA A 407 -5.98 29.45 -2.71
C ALA A 407 -6.88 29.68 -3.93
N LEU A 408 -8.20 29.85 -3.72
CA LEU A 408 -9.11 30.15 -4.82
C LEU A 408 -8.84 31.55 -5.43
N ALA A 409 -8.75 32.59 -4.60
CA ALA A 409 -8.57 33.97 -5.05
C ALA A 409 -7.27 34.15 -5.83
N LEU A 410 -6.15 33.59 -5.34
CA LEU A 410 -4.87 33.62 -6.01
C LEU A 410 -4.86 32.75 -7.27
N GLY A 411 -5.48 31.54 -7.21
CA GLY A 411 -5.59 30.63 -8.34
C GLY A 411 -6.41 31.18 -9.50
N GLU A 412 -7.49 31.91 -9.23
CA GLU A 412 -8.28 32.60 -10.26
C GLU A 412 -7.47 33.67 -10.97
N LYS A 413 -6.64 34.40 -10.23
CA LYS A 413 -5.81 35.51 -10.74
C LYS A 413 -4.57 35.01 -11.48
N ASN A 414 -3.81 34.08 -10.91
CA ASN A 414 -2.46 33.73 -11.35
C ASN A 414 -2.37 32.34 -12.00
N GLY A 415 -3.39 31.48 -11.84
CA GLY A 415 -3.26 30.05 -12.05
C GLY A 415 -2.49 29.37 -10.93
N PHE A 416 -2.04 28.11 -11.18
CA PHE A 416 -1.26 27.34 -10.23
C PHE A 416 0.05 26.86 -10.85
N ARG A 417 1.11 26.84 -10.07
CA ARG A 417 2.42 26.28 -10.48
C ARG A 417 2.43 24.76 -10.51
N ASN A 418 1.53 24.10 -9.77
CA ASN A 418 1.49 22.65 -9.55
C ASN A 418 0.08 22.12 -9.77
N ALA A 419 -0.06 21.02 -10.51
CA ALA A 419 -1.35 20.35 -10.75
C ALA A 419 -1.88 19.60 -9.51
N GLN A 420 -0.97 19.12 -8.67
CA GLN A 420 -1.25 18.57 -7.33
C GLN A 420 -0.16 19.07 -6.36
N VAL A 421 -0.49 19.20 -5.07
CA VAL A 421 0.43 19.73 -4.07
C VAL A 421 0.60 18.83 -2.84
N SER A 422 -0.38 17.99 -2.53
CA SER A 422 -0.37 17.19 -1.30
C SER A 422 -0.76 15.74 -1.54
N VAL A 423 -0.20 14.87 -0.71
CA VAL A 423 -0.58 13.46 -0.54
C VAL A 423 -0.42 13.07 0.92
N ILE A 424 -1.16 12.06 1.37
CA ILE A 424 -0.92 11.47 2.70
C ILE A 424 -0.19 10.16 2.51
N ALA A 425 1.15 10.24 2.44
CA ALA A 425 2.00 9.07 2.32
C ALA A 425 2.03 8.26 3.63
N PRO A 426 2.25 6.93 3.57
CA PRO A 426 2.33 6.10 4.78
C PRO A 426 3.47 6.46 5.74
N THR A 427 4.55 7.09 5.25
CA THR A 427 5.72 7.53 6.05
C THR A 427 6.36 6.42 6.90
N GLY A 428 6.36 5.17 6.43
CA GLY A 428 6.87 4.03 7.19
C GLY A 428 8.33 4.20 7.60
N THR A 429 9.26 4.13 6.65
CA THR A 429 10.71 4.23 6.91
C THR A 429 11.14 5.64 7.30
N ILE A 430 10.62 6.68 6.61
CA ILE A 430 10.97 8.06 6.90
C ILE A 430 10.43 8.52 8.27
N GLY A 431 9.31 7.97 8.72
CA GLY A 431 8.77 8.23 10.05
C GLY A 431 9.73 7.87 11.18
N LEU A 432 10.57 6.84 10.99
CA LEU A 432 11.60 6.46 11.96
C LEU A 432 12.70 7.52 12.07
N VAL A 433 13.10 8.12 10.94
CA VAL A 433 14.10 9.21 10.94
C VAL A 433 13.54 10.48 11.57
N MET A 434 12.23 10.68 11.46
CA MET A 434 11.55 11.86 12.02
C MET A 434 11.12 11.69 13.49
N ASP A 435 11.45 10.59 14.16
CA ASP A 435 10.98 10.26 15.51
C ASP A 435 9.45 10.27 15.63
N CYS A 436 8.74 9.73 14.64
CA CYS A 436 7.31 9.62 14.68
C CYS A 436 6.89 8.38 15.47
N ASP A 437 6.01 8.55 16.45
CA ASP A 437 5.41 7.43 17.19
C ASP A 437 4.44 6.63 16.32
N THR A 438 3.70 7.34 15.44
CA THR A 438 2.76 6.76 14.49
C THR A 438 3.09 7.18 13.06
N THR A 439 2.74 6.36 12.07
CA THR A 439 3.02 6.59 10.65
C THR A 439 1.81 7.19 9.93
N GLY A 440 2.05 8.13 9.01
CA GLY A 440 0.99 8.76 8.23
C GLY A 440 -0.17 9.25 9.10
N ILE A 441 -1.37 8.84 8.72
CA ILE A 441 -2.62 9.12 9.46
C ILE A 441 -3.10 7.93 10.30
N GLU A 442 -2.24 6.95 10.57
CA GLU A 442 -2.61 5.74 11.28
C GLU A 442 -2.57 5.92 12.81
N PRO A 443 -3.36 5.14 13.56
CA PRO A 443 -3.22 5.03 15.01
C PRO A 443 -1.98 4.20 15.34
N ASP A 444 -1.58 4.15 16.62
CA ASP A 444 -0.57 3.20 17.06
C ASP A 444 -1.18 1.80 17.22
N PHE A 445 -0.67 0.81 16.51
CA PHE A 445 -1.12 -0.58 16.62
C PHE A 445 -0.47 -1.33 17.80
N ALA A 446 0.65 -0.83 18.32
CA ALA A 446 1.34 -1.38 19.48
C ALA A 446 2.29 -0.33 20.08
N LEU A 447 2.27 -0.18 21.40
CA LEU A 447 3.10 0.79 22.12
C LEU A 447 4.59 0.41 22.12
N VAL A 448 4.91 -0.87 21.90
CA VAL A 448 6.26 -1.38 21.66
C VAL A 448 6.24 -2.22 20.39
N LYS A 449 7.03 -1.84 19.41
CA LYS A 449 7.11 -2.46 18.10
C LYS A 449 8.50 -2.94 17.79
N PHE A 450 8.63 -3.95 16.95
CA PHE A 450 9.91 -4.41 16.42
C PHE A 450 9.87 -4.35 14.90
N LYS A 451 10.84 -3.68 14.30
CA LYS A 451 11.01 -3.66 12.85
C LYS A 451 12.21 -4.53 12.48
N LYS A 452 11.98 -5.57 11.69
CA LYS A 452 13.05 -6.38 11.08
C LYS A 452 13.71 -5.54 9.98
N LEU A 453 15.02 -5.44 10.03
CA LEU A 453 15.80 -4.68 9.04
C LEU A 453 16.11 -5.57 7.83
N ALA A 454 16.15 -4.99 6.63
CA ALA A 454 16.45 -5.72 5.41
C ALA A 454 17.89 -6.29 5.37
N GLY A 455 18.80 -5.76 6.20
CA GLY A 455 20.16 -6.26 6.41
C GLY A 455 20.30 -7.24 7.58
N GLY A 456 19.20 -7.67 8.19
CA GLY A 456 19.16 -8.51 9.41
C GLY A 456 19.07 -7.68 10.69
N GLY A 457 18.62 -8.34 11.78
CA GLY A 457 18.42 -7.72 13.08
C GLY A 457 17.05 -7.05 13.23
N TYR A 458 16.77 -6.58 14.46
CA TYR A 458 15.51 -5.95 14.83
C TYR A 458 15.78 -4.57 15.43
N PHE A 459 14.96 -3.60 15.02
CA PHE A 459 14.91 -2.27 15.61
C PHE A 459 13.69 -2.17 16.53
N LYS A 460 13.94 -1.90 17.83
CA LYS A 460 12.86 -1.73 18.82
C LYS A 460 12.39 -0.28 18.81
N ILE A 461 11.09 -0.07 18.63
CA ILE A 461 10.43 1.23 18.62
C ILE A 461 9.49 1.28 19.83
N ILE A 462 9.64 2.32 20.65
CA ILE A 462 8.79 2.56 21.83
C ILE A 462 8.02 3.85 21.54
N ASN A 463 6.72 3.86 21.83
CA ASN A 463 5.90 5.06 21.70
C ASN A 463 6.26 6.07 22.81
N HIS A 464 6.83 7.20 22.43
CA HIS A 464 7.27 8.26 23.33
C HIS A 464 6.14 9.18 23.82
N SER A 465 4.96 9.10 23.19
CA SER A 465 3.77 9.86 23.58
C SER A 465 3.08 9.34 24.83
N VAL A 466 3.29 8.06 25.20
CA VAL A 466 2.61 7.42 26.35
C VAL A 466 2.75 8.19 27.66
N PRO A 467 3.95 8.62 28.10
CA PRO A 467 4.07 9.35 29.37
C PRO A 467 3.33 10.69 29.40
N ALA A 468 3.21 11.36 28.26
CA ALA A 468 2.46 12.61 28.14
C ALA A 468 0.95 12.35 28.11
N ALA A 469 0.51 11.32 27.41
CA ALA A 469 -0.90 10.93 27.31
C ALA A 469 -1.51 10.44 28.63
N LEU A 470 -0.67 9.97 29.57
CA LEU A 470 -1.11 9.51 30.90
C LEU A 470 -1.16 10.62 31.98
N ARG A 471 -0.77 11.83 31.66
CA ARG A 471 -0.81 13.01 32.57
C ARG A 471 -2.08 13.81 32.41
#